data_c65af2df2b2c8075e665e80a1ce9c078
#
_entry.id   c65af2df2b2c8075e665e80a1ce9c078
#
_cell.length_a   1.000
_cell.length_b   1.000
_cell.length_c   1.000
_cell.angle_alpha   90.00
_cell.angle_beta   90.00
_cell.angle_gamma   90.00
#
_symmetry.space_group_name_H-M   'P 1'
#
loop_
_entity.id
_entity.type
_entity.pdbx_description
1 polymer ?
#
loop_
_entity_poly.entity_id
_entity_poly.type
_entity_poly.pdbx_seq_one_letter_code
_entity_poly.pdbx_strand_id
1 'polypeptide(L)'
;MKYIFFFIITYFYILNKLIFADQVDFNTWLESFKKDAIKAGISSSTIDKNLTNVKLIPRVVELDRKQPEFTLTLRQYLNNVVNKKRINKGIGKIRENWDLLESISDQYNVQSRFIVALWGIETDYGRISGGFPVIDALATLSYDGRRGEYFSKELINALKIIDGGHIEGKNMMGSWAGAMGQPQFMPSSFLSYAQDYN
;
A
#
# COMPACT_ATOMS: atom_id res chain seq x y z
N MET A 1 17.62 35.71 41.50
CA MET A 1 18.03 34.88 40.32
C MET A 1 17.68 33.41 40.45
N LYS A 2 17.72 32.73 41.60
CA LYS A 2 17.39 31.30 41.74
C LYS A 2 15.92 30.93 41.46
N TYR A 3 14.96 31.82 41.74
CA TYR A 3 13.52 31.53 41.52
C TYR A 3 13.06 31.66 40.06
N ILE A 4 13.74 32.47 39.26
CA ILE A 4 13.43 32.62 37.81
C ILE A 4 13.83 31.36 37.05
N PHE A 5 14.93 30.72 37.43
CA PHE A 5 15.39 29.46 36.80
C PHE A 5 14.45 28.28 37.08
N PHE A 6 13.85 28.26 38.29
CA PHE A 6 12.89 27.21 38.66
C PHE A 6 11.57 27.34 37.91
N PHE A 7 11.11 28.55 37.63
CA PHE A 7 9.89 28.82 36.84
C PHE A 7 10.07 28.47 35.35
N ILE A 8 11.26 28.69 34.78
CA ILE A 8 11.55 28.35 33.39
C ILE A 8 11.60 26.82 33.20
N ILE A 9 12.20 26.09 34.15
CA ILE A 9 12.29 24.61 34.06
C ILE A 9 10.89 23.97 34.23
N THR A 10 10.07 24.46 35.15
CA THR A 10 8.68 23.96 35.31
C THR A 10 7.80 24.29 34.10
N TYR A 11 7.96 25.49 33.52
CA TYR A 11 7.24 25.86 32.30
C TYR A 11 7.65 25.00 31.11
N PHE A 12 8.93 24.68 30.96
CA PHE A 12 9.44 23.78 29.93
C PHE A 12 8.96 22.32 30.13
N TYR A 13 8.82 21.86 31.36
CA TYR A 13 8.29 20.54 31.70
C TYR A 13 6.78 20.43 31.45
N ILE A 14 6.03 21.49 31.67
CA ILE A 14 4.59 21.57 31.40
C ILE A 14 4.34 21.69 29.91
N LEU A 15 5.15 22.46 29.15
CA LEU A 15 5.03 22.53 27.66
C LEU A 15 5.33 21.18 26.99
N ASN A 16 6.29 20.43 27.50
CA ASN A 16 6.59 19.10 26.93
C ASN A 16 5.48 18.06 27.19
N LYS A 17 4.66 18.23 28.24
CA LYS A 17 3.49 17.36 28.45
C LYS A 17 2.28 17.72 27.57
N LEU A 18 2.22 18.93 27.03
CA LEU A 18 1.13 19.39 26.15
C LEU A 18 1.34 19.03 24.66
N ILE A 19 2.50 18.47 24.28
CA ILE A 19 2.83 18.13 22.89
C ILE A 19 2.60 16.64 22.58
N PHE A 20 2.37 15.80 23.57
CA PHE A 20 1.80 14.48 23.32
C PHE A 20 0.29 14.66 23.21
N ALA A 21 -0.19 15.02 22.01
CA ALA A 21 -1.56 14.70 21.65
C ALA A 21 -1.70 13.19 21.91
N ASP A 22 -2.54 12.82 22.87
CA ASP A 22 -2.84 11.42 23.18
C ASP A 22 -3.25 10.77 21.87
N GLN A 23 -2.36 9.94 21.29
CA GLN A 23 -2.72 9.21 20.09
C GLN A 23 -3.87 8.32 20.50
N VAL A 24 -5.04 8.56 19.90
CA VAL A 24 -6.25 7.78 20.14
C VAL A 24 -5.89 6.30 20.03
N ASP A 25 -6.27 5.51 21.02
CA ASP A 25 -6.05 4.05 21.00
C ASP A 25 -6.56 3.42 19.70
N PHE A 26 -5.83 2.42 19.20
CA PHE A 26 -6.11 1.80 17.91
C PHE A 26 -7.54 1.26 17.78
N ASN A 27 -8.08 0.67 18.83
CA ASN A 27 -9.44 0.14 18.79
C ASN A 27 -10.48 1.27 18.65
N THR A 28 -10.27 2.37 19.36
CA THR A 28 -11.13 3.56 19.26
C THR A 28 -11.04 4.17 17.86
N TRP A 29 -9.84 4.25 17.28
CA TRP A 29 -9.64 4.68 15.90
C TRP A 29 -10.34 3.73 14.92
N LEU A 30 -10.19 2.42 15.08
CA LEU A 30 -10.78 1.42 14.21
C LEU A 30 -12.31 1.48 14.21
N GLU A 31 -12.92 1.67 15.38
CA GLU A 31 -14.39 1.85 15.49
C GLU A 31 -14.86 3.14 14.81
N SER A 32 -14.07 4.20 14.85
CA SER A 32 -14.36 5.42 14.07
C SER A 32 -14.22 5.16 12.57
N PHE A 33 -13.16 4.49 12.16
CA PHE A 33 -12.92 4.13 10.76
C PHE A 33 -14.03 3.23 10.18
N LYS A 34 -14.53 2.26 10.95
CA LYS A 34 -15.68 1.42 10.53
C LYS A 34 -16.92 2.25 10.20
N LYS A 35 -17.21 3.30 11.01
CA LYS A 35 -18.31 4.22 10.73
C LYS A 35 -18.11 4.98 9.42
N ASP A 36 -16.89 5.39 9.14
CA ASP A 36 -16.56 6.10 7.90
C ASP A 36 -16.60 5.14 6.70
N ALA A 37 -16.21 3.87 6.86
CA ALA A 37 -16.37 2.84 5.85
C ALA A 37 -17.86 2.59 5.51
N ILE A 38 -18.75 2.54 6.50
CA ILE A 38 -20.20 2.46 6.28
C ILE A 38 -20.70 3.67 5.48
N LYS A 39 -20.30 4.90 5.87
CA LYS A 39 -20.67 6.12 5.12
C LYS A 39 -20.15 6.11 3.69
N ALA A 40 -19.01 5.47 3.44
CA ALA A 40 -18.43 5.29 2.11
C ALA A 40 -19.13 4.19 1.28
N GLY A 41 -20.18 3.56 1.82
CA GLY A 41 -21.02 2.57 1.14
C GLY A 41 -20.52 1.12 1.25
N ILE A 42 -19.57 0.82 2.14
CA ILE A 42 -19.12 -0.56 2.37
C ILE A 42 -20.16 -1.33 3.18
N SER A 43 -20.48 -2.55 2.76
CA SER A 43 -21.44 -3.41 3.49
C SER A 43 -20.94 -3.78 4.89
N SER A 44 -21.86 -3.90 5.85
CA SER A 44 -21.54 -4.35 7.21
C SER A 44 -20.86 -5.72 7.21
N SER A 45 -21.29 -6.62 6.31
CA SER A 45 -20.67 -7.95 6.16
C SER A 45 -19.18 -7.86 5.80
N THR A 46 -18.82 -6.97 4.88
CA THR A 46 -17.40 -6.77 4.48
C THR A 46 -16.60 -6.16 5.62
N ILE A 47 -17.17 -5.19 6.33
CA ILE A 47 -16.54 -4.56 7.50
C ILE A 47 -16.30 -5.61 8.60
N ASP A 48 -17.31 -6.38 8.97
CA ASP A 48 -17.21 -7.38 10.03
C ASP A 48 -16.19 -8.48 9.71
N LYS A 49 -16.17 -8.96 8.48
CA LYS A 49 -15.22 -10.00 8.05
C LYS A 49 -13.77 -9.51 8.03
N ASN A 50 -13.53 -8.26 7.67
CA ASN A 50 -12.18 -7.79 7.35
C ASN A 50 -11.60 -6.82 8.38
N LEU A 51 -12.43 -6.17 9.22
CA LEU A 51 -11.96 -5.20 10.20
C LEU A 51 -12.08 -5.67 11.67
N THR A 52 -12.69 -6.84 11.95
CA THR A 52 -12.82 -7.33 13.33
C THR A 52 -11.49 -7.79 13.91
N ASN A 53 -10.62 -8.38 13.11
CA ASN A 53 -9.36 -8.98 13.56
C ASN A 53 -8.11 -8.28 12.96
N VAL A 54 -8.23 -7.03 12.55
CA VAL A 54 -7.13 -6.24 12.02
C VAL A 54 -6.03 -6.08 13.05
N LYS A 55 -4.78 -6.27 12.61
CA LYS A 55 -3.60 -6.19 13.47
C LYS A 55 -2.67 -5.08 13.00
N LEU A 56 -2.13 -4.35 13.97
CA LEU A 56 -1.01 -3.43 13.69
C LEU A 56 0.23 -4.23 13.31
N ILE A 57 0.91 -3.78 12.26
CA ILE A 57 2.18 -4.36 11.79
C ILE A 57 3.30 -3.34 11.98
N PRO A 58 4.05 -3.35 13.10
CA PRO A 58 5.12 -2.37 13.37
C PRO A 58 6.15 -2.29 12.24
N ARG A 59 6.42 -3.42 11.57
CA ARG A 59 7.34 -3.48 10.43
C ARG A 59 6.91 -2.60 9.26
N VAL A 60 5.61 -2.43 9.05
CA VAL A 60 5.05 -1.54 8.01
C VAL A 60 5.43 -0.09 8.29
N VAL A 61 5.30 0.36 9.55
CA VAL A 61 5.68 1.71 9.99
C VAL A 61 7.20 1.93 9.83
N GLU A 62 8.02 0.94 10.18
CA GLU A 62 9.47 1.01 9.99
C GLU A 62 9.84 1.19 8.51
N LEU A 63 9.19 0.45 7.62
CA LEU A 63 9.45 0.52 6.17
C LEU A 63 9.00 1.87 5.61
N ASP A 64 7.85 2.39 6.04
CA ASP A 64 7.37 3.72 5.65
C ASP A 64 8.33 4.84 6.06
N ARG A 65 9.01 4.70 7.21
CA ARG A 65 9.96 5.71 7.68
C ARG A 65 11.34 5.60 7.06
N LYS A 66 11.77 4.41 6.66
CA LYS A 66 13.12 4.18 6.10
C LYS A 66 13.24 4.54 4.64
N GLN A 67 12.23 4.26 3.82
CA GLN A 67 12.18 4.49 2.37
C GLN A 67 13.55 4.34 1.68
N PRO A 68 14.16 3.15 1.69
CA PRO A 68 15.54 2.94 1.24
C PRO A 68 15.77 3.27 -0.24
N GLU A 69 14.72 3.32 -1.05
CA GLU A 69 14.74 3.69 -2.46
C GLU A 69 15.26 5.11 -2.71
N PHE A 70 15.11 6.03 -1.75
CA PHE A 70 15.62 7.39 -1.86
C PHE A 70 17.11 7.53 -1.53
N THR A 71 17.79 6.45 -1.15
CA THR A 71 19.21 6.46 -0.80
C THR A 71 20.12 6.05 -1.93
N LEU A 72 19.57 5.51 -3.04
CA LEU A 72 20.31 5.04 -4.19
C LEU A 72 20.51 6.15 -5.23
N THR A 73 21.70 6.18 -5.87
CA THR A 73 21.87 6.98 -7.08
C THR A 73 21.08 6.37 -8.25
N LEU A 74 20.70 7.19 -9.23
CA LEU A 74 19.99 6.71 -10.44
C LEU A 74 20.72 5.54 -11.11
N ARG A 75 22.06 5.61 -11.21
CA ARG A 75 22.86 4.53 -11.79
C ARG A 75 22.75 3.22 -11.00
N GLN A 76 22.84 3.30 -9.68
CA GLN A 76 22.67 2.13 -8.81
C GLN A 76 21.27 1.54 -8.94
N TYR A 77 20.25 2.38 -8.92
CA TYR A 77 18.87 1.97 -9.12
C TYR A 77 18.69 1.26 -10.47
N LEU A 78 19.14 1.87 -11.57
CA LEU A 78 19.03 1.26 -12.90
C LEU A 78 19.79 -0.06 -13.01
N ASN A 79 20.99 -0.18 -12.46
CA ASN A 79 21.75 -1.43 -12.48
C ASN A 79 21.03 -2.56 -11.70
N ASN A 80 20.33 -2.22 -10.63
CA ASN A 80 19.56 -3.19 -9.86
C ASN A 80 18.29 -3.63 -10.58
N VAL A 81 17.59 -2.68 -11.21
CA VAL A 81 16.30 -2.91 -11.84
C VAL A 81 16.44 -3.45 -13.25
N VAL A 82 17.38 -2.91 -14.06
CA VAL A 82 17.59 -3.26 -15.48
C VAL A 82 18.83 -4.13 -15.61
N ASN A 83 18.72 -5.41 -15.30
CA ASN A 83 19.82 -6.36 -15.44
C ASN A 83 19.54 -7.41 -16.54
N LYS A 84 20.61 -8.01 -17.08
CA LYS A 84 20.52 -9.01 -18.17
C LYS A 84 19.57 -10.17 -17.86
N LYS A 85 19.54 -10.64 -16.60
CA LYS A 85 18.66 -11.75 -16.18
C LYS A 85 17.20 -11.37 -16.33
N ARG A 86 16.80 -10.17 -15.87
CA ARG A 86 15.42 -9.67 -15.98
C ARG A 86 15.05 -9.42 -17.43
N ILE A 87 15.95 -8.83 -18.24
CA ILE A 87 15.72 -8.62 -19.67
C ILE A 87 15.47 -9.93 -20.38
N ASN A 88 16.33 -10.95 -20.21
CA ASN A 88 16.18 -12.24 -20.87
C ASN A 88 14.89 -12.95 -20.43
N LYS A 89 14.51 -12.85 -19.15
CA LYS A 89 13.24 -13.38 -18.64
C LYS A 89 12.05 -12.68 -19.30
N GLY A 90 12.12 -11.35 -19.46
CA GLY A 90 11.09 -10.57 -20.14
C GLY A 90 10.91 -10.96 -21.61
N ILE A 91 12.02 -11.15 -22.35
CA ILE A 91 11.97 -11.66 -23.72
C ILE A 91 11.30 -13.03 -23.78
N GLY A 92 11.61 -13.92 -22.82
CA GLY A 92 10.92 -15.20 -22.67
C GLY A 92 9.42 -15.03 -22.45
N LYS A 93 9.03 -14.12 -21.52
CA LYS A 93 7.62 -13.85 -21.22
C LYS A 93 6.83 -13.27 -22.41
N ILE A 94 7.45 -12.44 -23.24
CA ILE A 94 6.85 -11.97 -24.48
C ILE A 94 6.56 -13.17 -25.41
N ARG A 95 7.52 -14.08 -25.59
CA ARG A 95 7.36 -15.25 -26.46
C ARG A 95 6.30 -16.22 -25.93
N GLU A 96 6.33 -16.49 -24.63
CA GLU A 96 5.38 -17.39 -23.96
C GLU A 96 3.93 -16.91 -24.05
N ASN A 97 3.70 -15.60 -24.15
CA ASN A 97 2.36 -14.98 -24.11
C ASN A 97 2.09 -14.15 -25.38
N TRP A 98 2.71 -14.48 -26.50
CA TRP A 98 2.68 -13.63 -27.70
C TRP A 98 1.26 -13.30 -28.15
N ASP A 99 0.42 -14.30 -28.37
CA ASP A 99 -0.94 -14.11 -28.93
C ASP A 99 -1.80 -13.24 -28.00
N LEU A 100 -1.73 -13.46 -26.70
CA LEU A 100 -2.43 -12.65 -25.70
C LEU A 100 -1.92 -11.20 -25.68
N LEU A 101 -0.61 -11.01 -25.69
CA LEU A 101 0.00 -9.69 -25.66
C LEU A 101 -0.26 -8.91 -26.96
N GLU A 102 -0.30 -9.58 -28.12
CA GLU A 102 -0.66 -8.98 -29.39
C GLU A 102 -2.11 -8.50 -29.36
N SER A 103 -3.04 -9.36 -28.94
CA SER A 103 -4.46 -9.02 -28.82
C SER A 103 -4.70 -7.83 -27.87
N ILE A 104 -4.02 -7.79 -26.72
CA ILE A 104 -4.08 -6.65 -25.78
C ILE A 104 -3.49 -5.41 -26.42
N SER A 105 -2.36 -5.54 -27.12
CA SER A 105 -1.68 -4.45 -27.82
C SER A 105 -2.60 -3.80 -28.84
N ASP A 106 -3.32 -4.59 -29.63
CA ASP A 106 -4.24 -4.11 -30.64
C ASP A 106 -5.48 -3.46 -30.02
N GLN A 107 -6.04 -4.08 -28.98
CA GLN A 107 -7.24 -3.56 -28.32
C GLN A 107 -6.99 -2.23 -27.59
N TYR A 108 -5.86 -2.11 -26.88
CA TYR A 108 -5.57 -0.96 -26.02
C TYR A 108 -4.53 0.01 -26.61
N ASN A 109 -4.01 -0.27 -27.80
CA ASN A 109 -2.94 0.50 -28.45
C ASN A 109 -1.69 0.70 -27.55
N VAL A 110 -1.32 -0.35 -26.81
CA VAL A 110 -0.17 -0.38 -25.90
C VAL A 110 0.81 -1.47 -26.34
N GLN A 111 2.03 -1.09 -26.64
CA GLN A 111 3.04 -2.06 -27.07
C GLN A 111 3.34 -3.09 -25.98
N SER A 112 3.33 -4.37 -26.33
CA SER A 112 3.58 -5.53 -25.45
C SER A 112 4.84 -5.39 -24.59
N ARG A 113 5.90 -4.75 -25.13
CA ARG A 113 7.16 -4.50 -24.40
C ARG A 113 6.98 -3.66 -23.14
N PHE A 114 6.05 -2.69 -23.12
CA PHE A 114 5.79 -1.87 -21.93
C PHE A 114 5.03 -2.68 -20.87
N ILE A 115 4.06 -3.47 -21.28
CA ILE A 115 3.31 -4.35 -20.38
C ILE A 115 4.27 -5.30 -19.66
N VAL A 116 5.12 -5.99 -20.42
CA VAL A 116 6.07 -6.98 -19.88
C VAL A 116 7.20 -6.31 -19.08
N ALA A 117 7.65 -5.11 -19.48
CA ALA A 117 8.66 -4.36 -18.72
C ALA A 117 8.14 -3.96 -17.34
N LEU A 118 6.92 -3.41 -17.25
CA LEU A 118 6.27 -3.07 -15.98
C LEU A 118 6.07 -4.32 -15.11
N TRP A 119 5.54 -5.40 -15.68
CA TRP A 119 5.39 -6.67 -14.96
C TRP A 119 6.72 -7.17 -14.38
N GLY A 120 7.81 -7.02 -15.16
CA GLY A 120 9.15 -7.39 -14.70
C GLY A 120 9.68 -6.49 -13.58
N ILE A 121 9.44 -5.17 -13.67
CA ILE A 121 9.92 -4.20 -12.67
C ILE A 121 9.14 -4.36 -11.35
N GLU A 122 7.83 -4.46 -11.42
CA GLU A 122 6.95 -4.47 -10.26
C GLU A 122 7.08 -5.77 -9.43
N THR A 123 7.06 -6.92 -10.08
CA THR A 123 6.98 -8.20 -9.35
C THR A 123 7.96 -9.27 -9.81
N ASP A 124 8.94 -8.94 -10.66
CA ASP A 124 9.78 -9.94 -11.32
C ASP A 124 8.94 -11.03 -12.00
N TYR A 125 7.94 -10.59 -12.76
CA TYR A 125 6.99 -11.44 -13.49
C TYR A 125 6.15 -12.33 -12.56
N GLY A 126 5.56 -11.73 -11.54
CA GLY A 126 4.68 -12.39 -10.59
C GLY A 126 5.38 -13.19 -9.49
N ARG A 127 6.73 -13.20 -9.47
CA ARG A 127 7.50 -13.96 -8.46
C ARG A 127 7.48 -13.31 -7.07
N ILE A 128 7.37 -12.00 -6.99
CA ILE A 128 7.42 -11.21 -5.74
C ILE A 128 6.28 -10.20 -5.79
N SER A 129 5.13 -10.54 -5.25
CA SER A 129 3.94 -9.66 -5.21
C SER A 129 3.70 -9.00 -3.85
N GLY A 130 4.65 -9.17 -2.91
CA GLY A 130 4.51 -8.71 -1.53
C GLY A 130 4.11 -9.83 -0.57
N GLY A 131 4.26 -9.57 0.73
CA GLY A 131 4.01 -10.57 1.79
C GLY A 131 3.22 -10.00 2.97
N PHE A 132 2.58 -8.83 2.80
CA PHE A 132 1.77 -8.21 3.85
C PHE A 132 0.27 -8.34 3.54
N PRO A 133 -0.56 -8.67 4.55
CA PRO A 133 -2.01 -8.50 4.41
C PRO A 133 -2.32 -7.02 4.15
N VAL A 134 -2.94 -6.72 3.02
CA VAL A 134 -3.17 -5.33 2.56
C VAL A 134 -4.04 -4.54 3.54
N ILE A 135 -5.08 -5.16 4.08
CA ILE A 135 -5.98 -4.52 5.04
C ILE A 135 -5.22 -4.12 6.32
N ASP A 136 -4.43 -5.03 6.89
CA ASP A 136 -3.65 -4.76 8.10
C ASP A 136 -2.57 -3.69 7.85
N ALA A 137 -1.90 -3.75 6.70
CA ALA A 137 -0.87 -2.80 6.32
C ALA A 137 -1.46 -1.39 6.16
N LEU A 138 -2.56 -1.25 5.41
CA LEU A 138 -3.23 0.03 5.20
C LEU A 138 -3.85 0.58 6.49
N ALA A 139 -4.45 -0.26 7.33
CA ALA A 139 -4.96 0.15 8.64
C ALA A 139 -3.83 0.65 9.55
N THR A 140 -2.68 -0.05 9.55
CA THR A 140 -1.49 0.37 10.30
C THR A 140 -1.00 1.75 9.87
N LEU A 141 -0.86 1.99 8.57
CA LEU A 141 -0.39 3.28 8.03
C LEU A 141 -1.41 4.40 8.22
N SER A 142 -2.70 4.08 8.13
CA SER A 142 -3.77 5.04 8.42
C SER A 142 -3.71 5.50 9.86
N TYR A 143 -3.55 4.55 10.78
CA TYR A 143 -3.47 4.82 12.21
C TYR A 143 -2.17 5.55 12.62
N ASP A 144 -1.01 5.20 12.03
CA ASP A 144 0.28 5.87 12.28
C ASP A 144 0.23 7.37 11.97
N GLY A 145 -0.65 7.79 11.06
CA GLY A 145 -1.04 9.18 10.83
C GLY A 145 -0.10 9.99 9.96
N ARG A 146 1.15 9.56 9.69
CA ARG A 146 2.10 10.33 8.85
C ARG A 146 1.54 10.68 7.47
N ARG A 147 0.80 9.76 6.87
CA ARG A 147 0.01 9.91 5.65
C ARG A 147 -1.39 9.31 5.85
N GLY A 148 -1.95 9.50 7.05
CA GLY A 148 -3.15 8.81 7.52
C GLY A 148 -4.34 9.00 6.61
N GLU A 149 -4.62 10.22 6.13
CA GLU A 149 -5.72 10.49 5.21
C GLU A 149 -5.57 9.73 3.88
N TYR A 150 -4.37 9.69 3.30
CA TYR A 150 -4.10 8.95 2.08
C TYR A 150 -4.35 7.45 2.27
N PHE A 151 -3.77 6.86 3.30
CA PHE A 151 -3.92 5.42 3.55
C PHE A 151 -5.32 5.04 4.00
N SER A 152 -6.06 5.93 4.67
CA SER A 152 -7.49 5.70 4.97
C SER A 152 -8.33 5.63 3.70
N LYS A 153 -8.06 6.47 2.71
CA LYS A 153 -8.71 6.39 1.39
C LYS A 153 -8.37 5.09 0.67
N GLU A 154 -7.10 4.66 0.71
CA GLU A 154 -6.69 3.38 0.12
C GLU A 154 -7.31 2.18 0.84
N LEU A 155 -7.46 2.23 2.17
CA LEU A 155 -8.14 1.19 2.94
C LEU A 155 -9.63 1.10 2.57
N ILE A 156 -10.33 2.23 2.40
CA ILE A 156 -11.71 2.26 1.89
C ILE A 156 -11.77 1.63 0.48
N ASN A 157 -10.82 1.97 -0.40
CA ASN A 157 -10.79 1.41 -1.75
C ASN A 157 -10.50 -0.11 -1.74
N ALA A 158 -9.62 -0.58 -0.85
CA ALA A 158 -9.40 -2.02 -0.65
C ALA A 158 -10.68 -2.73 -0.19
N LEU A 159 -11.43 -2.14 0.72
CA LEU A 159 -12.73 -2.68 1.15
C LEU A 159 -13.76 -2.67 0.03
N LYS A 160 -13.78 -1.65 -0.86
CA LYS A 160 -14.64 -1.64 -2.06
C LYS A 160 -14.31 -2.79 -3.02
N ILE A 161 -13.04 -3.10 -3.23
CA ILE A 161 -12.61 -4.22 -4.06
C ILE A 161 -13.12 -5.55 -3.48
N ILE A 162 -13.04 -5.72 -2.15
CA ILE A 162 -13.55 -6.91 -1.47
C ILE A 162 -15.08 -6.97 -1.55
N ASP A 163 -15.75 -5.86 -1.30
CA ASP A 163 -17.22 -5.75 -1.30
C ASP A 163 -17.80 -5.99 -2.70
N GLY A 164 -17.07 -5.58 -3.73
CA GLY A 164 -17.36 -5.88 -5.14
C GLY A 164 -17.08 -7.33 -5.57
N GLY A 165 -16.56 -8.17 -4.66
CA GLY A 165 -16.33 -9.60 -4.92
C GLY A 165 -15.09 -9.91 -5.75
N HIS A 166 -14.21 -8.95 -6.02
CA HIS A 166 -13.00 -9.18 -6.82
C HIS A 166 -11.98 -10.10 -6.14
N ILE A 167 -11.91 -10.06 -4.79
CA ILE A 167 -11.02 -10.90 -3.98
C ILE A 167 -11.57 -11.02 -2.56
N GLU A 168 -11.31 -12.13 -1.90
CA GLU A 168 -11.53 -12.24 -0.45
C GLU A 168 -10.43 -11.54 0.33
N GLY A 169 -10.77 -10.79 1.39
CA GLY A 169 -9.80 -10.01 2.17
C GLY A 169 -8.61 -10.82 2.71
N LYS A 170 -8.84 -12.06 3.13
CA LYS A 170 -7.77 -12.98 3.58
C LYS A 170 -6.73 -13.30 2.50
N ASN A 171 -7.10 -13.18 1.22
CA ASN A 171 -6.26 -13.45 0.07
C ASN A 171 -5.63 -12.16 -0.49
N MET A 172 -6.04 -10.98 0.00
CA MET A 172 -5.54 -9.70 -0.46
C MET A 172 -4.14 -9.42 0.14
N MET A 173 -3.11 -9.95 -0.54
CA MET A 173 -1.71 -9.80 -0.17
C MET A 173 -1.02 -8.78 -1.07
N GLY A 174 -0.05 -8.05 -0.51
CA GLY A 174 0.64 -7.01 -1.26
C GLY A 174 1.92 -6.50 -0.59
N SER A 175 2.37 -5.32 -1.01
CA SER A 175 3.49 -4.61 -0.42
C SER A 175 3.14 -4.06 0.97
N TRP A 176 4.16 -3.61 1.69
CA TRP A 176 3.98 -2.94 2.98
C TRP A 176 3.10 -1.66 2.88
N ALA A 177 3.04 -1.03 1.71
CA ALA A 177 2.25 0.18 1.46
C ALA A 177 0.87 -0.11 0.84
N GLY A 178 0.48 -1.39 0.68
CA GLY A 178 -0.82 -1.77 0.17
C GLY A 178 -0.92 -1.92 -1.35
N ALA A 179 0.20 -1.82 -2.09
CA ALA A 179 0.23 -2.16 -3.51
C ALA A 179 0.07 -3.67 -3.69
N MET A 180 -0.80 -4.11 -4.61
CA MET A 180 -1.25 -5.50 -4.69
C MET A 180 -1.21 -6.08 -6.10
N GLY A 181 -1.20 -7.41 -6.15
CA GLY A 181 -1.19 -8.17 -7.39
C GLY A 181 0.11 -8.07 -8.17
N GLN A 182 0.13 -8.62 -9.37
CA GLN A 182 1.32 -8.62 -10.21
C GLN A 182 1.69 -7.22 -10.75
N PRO A 183 0.74 -6.31 -11.04
CA PRO A 183 1.03 -4.94 -11.47
C PRO A 183 1.32 -3.97 -10.30
N GLN A 184 1.28 -4.44 -9.04
CA GLN A 184 1.49 -3.61 -7.83
C GLN A 184 0.60 -2.35 -7.83
N PHE A 185 -0.66 -2.52 -8.19
CA PHE A 185 -1.64 -1.44 -8.12
C PHE A 185 -1.99 -1.11 -6.68
N MET A 186 -2.02 0.18 -6.36
CA MET A 186 -2.74 0.65 -5.19
C MET A 186 -4.25 0.36 -5.36
N PRO A 187 -5.02 0.17 -4.28
CA PRO A 187 -6.46 -0.08 -4.37
C PRO A 187 -7.21 0.95 -5.23
N SER A 188 -6.86 2.24 -5.11
CA SER A 188 -7.43 3.30 -5.95
C SER A 188 -7.09 3.13 -7.44
N SER A 189 -5.86 2.72 -7.75
CA SER A 189 -5.42 2.46 -9.12
C SER A 189 -6.14 1.25 -9.71
N PHE A 190 -6.35 0.19 -8.92
CA PHE A 190 -7.13 -0.96 -9.33
C PHE A 190 -8.56 -0.55 -9.72
N LEU A 191 -9.27 0.16 -8.85
CA LEU A 191 -10.64 0.60 -9.12
C LEU A 191 -10.77 1.53 -10.33
N SER A 192 -9.72 2.31 -10.64
CA SER A 192 -9.75 3.30 -11.70
C SER A 192 -9.29 2.76 -13.06
N TYR A 193 -8.35 1.82 -13.07
CA TYR A 193 -7.60 1.47 -14.29
C TYR A 193 -7.49 -0.02 -14.57
N ALA A 194 -7.81 -0.91 -13.62
CA ALA A 194 -7.71 -2.33 -13.88
C ALA A 194 -8.73 -2.72 -14.96
N GLN A 195 -8.27 -3.47 -15.96
CA GLN A 195 -9.08 -4.03 -17.01
C GLN A 195 -8.94 -5.56 -16.99
N ASP A 196 -10.05 -6.25 -17.09
CA ASP A 196 -10.06 -7.69 -17.32
C ASP A 196 -10.09 -7.93 -18.82
N TYR A 197 -9.30 -8.90 -19.27
CA TYR A 197 -9.16 -9.20 -20.70
C TYR A 197 -9.97 -10.47 -21.08
N ASN A 198 -10.88 -10.94 -20.28
CA ASN A 198 -11.70 -12.13 -20.59
C ASN A 198 -12.85 -11.82 -21.54
#